data_34f7cb92d9a864362c328e8f2c2a9de0
#
_entry.id   34f7cb92d9a864362c328e8f2c2a9de0
#
_cell.length_a   1.000
_cell.length_b   1.000
_cell.length_c   1.000
_cell.angle_alpha   90.00
_cell.angle_beta   90.00
_cell.angle_gamma   90.00
#
_symmetry.space_group_name_H-M   'P 1'
#
loop_
_entity.id
_entity.type
_entity.pdbx_description
1 polymer ?
#
loop_
_entity_poly.entity_id
_entity_poly.type
_entity_poly.pdbx_seq_one_letter_code
_entity_poly.pdbx_strand_id
1 'polypeptide(L)'
;SDDLPYPAWGERVPDVTLPAATADREVSLRAVETPSLLTFFYSYCQTVCPVLIATMRNVQTHALNEGYGDAVSFLPMTFDPQRDDAARLRGYASERNVALEAGNWRFLRPASTERAESVVADRFGVSFERTHPEEMDRYMFTHAAMTTLVNGDGYIERSYRTRSPDPERIVEDLRRVRQA
;
A
#
# COMPACT_ATOMS: atom_id res chain seq x y z
N SER A 1 -17.76 11.10 7.61
CA SER A 1 -16.81 10.04 7.83
C SER A 1 -17.47 8.67 7.89
N ASP A 2 -18.75 8.64 8.12
CA ASP A 2 -19.44 7.41 8.50
C ASP A 2 -19.95 6.62 7.30
N ASP A 3 -19.83 7.16 6.12
CA ASP A 3 -20.27 6.54 4.87
C ASP A 3 -19.14 5.93 4.06
N LEU A 4 -17.98 5.70 4.68
CA LEU A 4 -16.92 5.03 3.96
C LEU A 4 -17.26 3.55 3.82
N PRO A 5 -17.22 3.02 2.60
CA PRO A 5 -17.27 1.57 2.45
C PRO A 5 -16.07 1.01 3.19
N TYR A 6 -16.25 -0.12 3.81
CA TYR A 6 -15.19 -0.69 4.62
C TYR A 6 -13.96 -1.09 3.79
N PRO A 7 -12.79 -1.25 4.45
CA PRO A 7 -12.67 -1.14 5.90
C PRO A 7 -12.73 0.33 6.34
N ALA A 8 -13.52 0.59 7.36
CA ALA A 8 -13.80 1.93 7.85
C ALA A 8 -13.01 2.27 9.11
N TRP A 9 -12.97 3.53 9.45
CA TRP A 9 -12.36 4.00 10.68
C TRP A 9 -12.91 3.23 11.89
N GLY A 10 -12.00 2.81 12.77
CA GLY A 10 -12.34 2.07 13.97
C GLY A 10 -12.50 0.57 13.77
N GLU A 11 -12.45 0.08 12.54
CA GLU A 11 -12.44 -1.36 12.28
C GLU A 11 -11.02 -1.90 12.30
N ARG A 12 -10.87 -3.17 12.61
CA ARG A 12 -9.58 -3.84 12.49
C ARG A 12 -9.22 -4.04 11.03
N VAL A 13 -7.94 -3.91 10.73
CA VAL A 13 -7.43 -4.27 9.41
C VAL A 13 -7.76 -5.74 9.12
N PRO A 14 -8.06 -6.12 7.88
CA PRO A 14 -8.36 -7.52 7.55
C PRO A 14 -7.29 -8.48 8.06
N ASP A 15 -7.75 -9.64 8.54
CA ASP A 15 -6.86 -10.69 9.05
C ASP A 15 -6.28 -11.48 7.89
N VAL A 16 -5.23 -10.94 7.30
CA VAL A 16 -4.54 -11.56 6.16
C VAL A 16 -3.04 -11.58 6.40
N THR A 17 -2.39 -12.61 5.88
CA THR A 17 -0.94 -12.77 5.87
C THR A 17 -0.50 -12.92 4.41
N LEU A 18 0.48 -12.11 4.01
CA LEU A 18 0.92 -12.04 2.62
C LEU A 18 2.45 -12.08 2.54
N PRO A 19 3.00 -12.69 1.47
CA PRO A 19 4.44 -12.62 1.24
C PRO A 19 4.92 -11.19 1.05
N ALA A 20 6.06 -10.85 1.65
CA ALA A 20 6.80 -9.66 1.31
C ALA A 20 7.65 -9.99 0.08
N ALA A 21 7.41 -9.32 -1.05
CA ALA A 21 7.99 -9.70 -2.33
C ALA A 21 9.52 -9.54 -2.38
N THR A 22 10.05 -8.57 -1.66
CA THR A 22 11.48 -8.23 -1.70
C THR A 22 12.24 -8.68 -0.46
N ALA A 23 11.59 -9.48 0.39
CA ALA A 23 12.21 -10.07 1.58
C ALA A 23 11.67 -11.48 1.74
N ASP A 24 12.51 -12.38 2.27
CA ASP A 24 12.11 -13.78 2.48
C ASP A 24 11.33 -13.93 3.78
N ARG A 25 10.10 -13.39 3.78
CA ARG A 25 9.22 -13.42 4.96
C ARG A 25 7.77 -13.12 4.58
N GLU A 26 6.88 -13.47 5.45
CA GLU A 26 5.48 -13.10 5.35
C GLU A 26 5.15 -11.96 6.32
N VAL A 27 4.12 -11.20 5.99
CA VAL A 27 3.61 -10.11 6.84
C VAL A 27 2.16 -10.40 7.18
N SER A 28 1.88 -10.56 8.47
CA SER A 28 0.52 -10.58 8.99
C SER A 28 0.11 -9.14 9.30
N LEU A 29 -0.94 -8.65 8.64
CA LEU A 29 -1.34 -7.25 8.80
C LEU A 29 -1.72 -6.92 10.25
N ARG A 30 -2.31 -7.87 10.96
CA ARG A 30 -2.70 -7.66 12.36
C ARG A 30 -1.55 -7.80 13.35
N ALA A 31 -0.40 -8.31 12.91
CA ALA A 31 0.79 -8.47 13.75
C ALA A 31 1.83 -7.37 13.53
N VAL A 32 1.55 -6.40 12.69
CA VAL A 32 2.44 -5.24 12.52
C VAL A 32 2.25 -4.32 13.72
N GLU A 33 3.31 -4.17 14.51
CA GLU A 33 3.24 -3.46 15.79
C GLU A 33 3.38 -1.93 15.66
N THR A 34 3.86 -1.46 14.50
CA THR A 34 3.95 -0.03 14.22
C THR A 34 2.71 0.45 13.47
N PRO A 35 2.39 1.75 13.54
CA PRO A 35 1.49 2.32 12.53
C PRO A 35 1.97 1.99 11.12
N SER A 36 1.05 1.77 10.22
CA SER A 36 1.38 1.41 8.84
C SER A 36 0.50 2.14 7.83
N LEU A 37 1.08 2.38 6.65
CA LEU A 37 0.37 2.90 5.50
C LEU A 37 0.29 1.80 4.44
N LEU A 38 -0.92 1.54 3.96
CA LEU A 38 -1.18 0.59 2.89
C LEU A 38 -1.70 1.36 1.69
N THR A 39 -1.27 0.97 0.49
CA THR A 39 -1.88 1.41 -0.76
C THR A 39 -1.94 0.21 -1.71
N PHE A 40 -2.70 0.35 -2.78
CA PHE A 40 -2.99 -0.76 -3.71
C PHE A 40 -2.62 -0.30 -5.11
N PHE A 41 -1.83 -1.10 -5.82
CA PHE A 41 -1.23 -0.68 -7.07
C PHE A 41 -0.87 -1.86 -7.97
N TYR A 42 -0.42 -1.56 -9.19
CA TYR A 42 0.33 -2.48 -10.03
C TYR A 42 1.42 -1.68 -10.75
N SER A 43 2.58 -2.30 -10.95
CA SER A 43 3.77 -1.56 -11.37
C SER A 43 3.72 -1.07 -12.82
N TYR A 44 2.88 -1.67 -13.66
CA TYR A 44 2.72 -1.23 -15.06
C TYR A 44 1.73 -0.09 -15.22
N CYS A 45 1.11 0.38 -14.16
CA CYS A 45 0.26 1.56 -14.17
C CYS A 45 1.10 2.82 -14.42
N GLN A 46 0.66 3.67 -15.34
CA GLN A 46 1.37 4.89 -15.73
C GLN A 46 0.66 6.17 -15.28
N THR A 47 -0.45 6.05 -14.56
CA THR A 47 -1.31 7.18 -14.20
C THR A 47 -1.39 7.40 -12.69
N VAL A 48 -2.23 6.63 -11.99
CA VAL A 48 -2.54 6.85 -10.57
C VAL A 48 -1.49 6.24 -9.64
N CYS A 49 -1.03 5.02 -9.94
CA CYS A 49 -0.14 4.30 -9.03
C CYS A 49 1.19 5.01 -8.79
N PRO A 50 1.85 5.63 -9.80
CA PRO A 50 3.05 6.41 -9.54
C PRO A 50 2.82 7.56 -8.55
N VAL A 51 1.64 8.18 -8.57
CA VAL A 51 1.29 9.25 -7.62
C VAL A 51 1.12 8.70 -6.21
N LEU A 52 0.42 7.58 -6.08
CA LEU A 52 0.21 6.93 -4.77
C LEU A 52 1.54 6.49 -4.15
N ILE A 53 2.41 5.87 -4.95
CA ILE A 53 3.72 5.42 -4.48
C ILE A 53 4.62 6.61 -4.15
N ALA A 54 4.59 7.68 -4.97
CA ALA A 54 5.35 8.88 -4.68
C ALA A 54 4.90 9.55 -3.37
N THR A 55 3.61 9.57 -3.09
CA THR A 55 3.09 10.08 -1.83
C THR A 55 3.63 9.27 -0.65
N MET A 56 3.57 7.94 -0.72
CA MET A 56 4.13 7.08 0.33
C MET A 56 5.64 7.29 0.48
N ARG A 57 6.36 7.39 -0.63
CA ARG A 57 7.79 7.64 -0.60
C ARG A 57 8.11 8.98 0.06
N ASN A 58 7.32 10.01 -0.19
CA ASN A 58 7.50 11.31 0.47
C ASN A 58 7.30 11.20 1.98
N VAL A 59 6.32 10.43 2.43
CA VAL A 59 6.13 10.17 3.86
C VAL A 59 7.30 9.38 4.43
N GLN A 60 7.80 8.37 3.71
CA GLN A 60 8.99 7.62 4.12
C GLN A 60 10.20 8.55 4.28
N THR A 61 10.44 9.42 3.31
CA THR A 61 11.55 10.39 3.35
C THR A 61 11.43 11.28 4.58
N HIS A 62 10.24 11.79 4.85
CA HIS A 62 9.98 12.60 6.05
C HIS A 62 10.29 11.82 7.32
N ALA A 63 9.82 10.57 7.40
CA ALA A 63 10.06 9.72 8.57
C ALA A 63 11.55 9.49 8.81
N LEU A 64 12.31 9.21 7.76
CA LEU A 64 13.75 9.00 7.86
C LEU A 64 14.47 10.28 8.27
N ASN A 65 14.12 11.42 7.68
CA ASN A 65 14.76 12.70 7.98
C ASN A 65 14.44 13.20 9.40
N GLU A 66 13.25 12.91 9.90
CA GLU A 66 12.82 13.36 11.24
C GLU A 66 13.05 12.31 12.33
N GLY A 67 13.69 11.19 11.99
CA GLY A 67 14.16 10.21 12.97
C GLY A 67 13.09 9.23 13.48
N TYR A 68 11.95 9.12 12.82
CA TYR A 68 10.92 8.14 13.21
C TYR A 68 10.71 7.01 12.19
N GLY A 69 11.70 6.77 11.33
CA GLY A 69 11.60 5.72 10.31
C GLY A 69 11.31 4.33 10.87
N ASP A 70 11.82 4.02 12.06
CA ASP A 70 11.58 2.73 12.71
C ASP A 70 10.19 2.63 13.35
N ALA A 71 9.45 3.72 13.42
CA ALA A 71 8.15 3.80 14.09
C ALA A 71 6.98 3.74 13.11
N VAL A 72 7.22 3.46 11.84
CA VAL A 72 6.19 3.37 10.80
C VAL A 72 6.57 2.32 9.77
N SER A 73 5.59 1.62 9.23
CA SER A 73 5.77 0.65 8.14
C SER A 73 4.98 1.08 6.91
N PHE A 74 5.58 0.89 5.75
CA PHE A 74 4.98 1.19 4.44
C PHE A 74 4.73 -0.12 3.71
N LEU A 75 3.47 -0.42 3.42
CA LEU A 75 3.04 -1.73 2.92
C LEU A 75 2.21 -1.57 1.65
N PRO A 76 2.85 -1.18 0.52
CA PRO A 76 2.13 -1.16 -0.75
C PRO A 76 1.85 -2.59 -1.22
N MET A 77 0.61 -2.85 -1.60
CA MET A 77 0.14 -4.17 -2.01
C MET A 77 -0.17 -4.18 -3.49
N THR A 78 0.47 -5.07 -4.24
CA THR A 78 0.14 -5.22 -5.65
C THR A 78 -1.10 -6.10 -5.83
N PHE A 79 -1.92 -5.77 -6.82
CA PHE A 79 -2.98 -6.65 -7.26
C PHE A 79 -2.68 -7.31 -8.62
N ASP A 80 -1.41 -7.23 -9.06
CA ASP A 80 -0.93 -7.87 -10.30
C ASP A 80 0.26 -8.79 -9.99
N PRO A 81 0.05 -9.83 -9.18
CA PRO A 81 1.18 -10.68 -8.74
C PRO A 81 1.85 -11.44 -9.88
N GLN A 82 1.17 -11.65 -11.01
CA GLN A 82 1.75 -12.36 -12.14
C GLN A 82 2.92 -11.60 -12.77
N ARG A 83 2.82 -10.26 -12.86
CA ARG A 83 3.88 -9.43 -13.44
C ARG A 83 4.77 -8.77 -12.39
N ASP A 84 4.25 -8.53 -11.19
CA ASP A 84 4.96 -7.82 -10.14
C ASP A 84 5.71 -8.79 -9.23
N ASP A 85 6.75 -9.43 -9.79
CA ASP A 85 7.64 -10.28 -9.02
C ASP A 85 8.68 -9.45 -8.26
N ALA A 86 9.54 -10.13 -7.49
CA ALA A 86 10.54 -9.46 -6.65
C ALA A 86 11.48 -8.58 -7.47
N ALA A 87 11.97 -9.07 -8.60
CA ALA A 87 12.89 -8.30 -9.44
C ALA A 87 12.21 -7.05 -10.00
N ARG A 88 10.97 -7.18 -10.47
CA ARG A 88 10.19 -6.05 -10.99
C ARG A 88 9.96 -5.01 -9.92
N LEU A 89 9.60 -5.43 -8.71
CA LEU A 89 9.31 -4.51 -7.61
C LEU A 89 10.58 -3.82 -7.08
N ARG A 90 11.72 -4.52 -7.07
CA ARG A 90 13.00 -3.87 -6.74
C ARG A 90 13.36 -2.79 -7.75
N GLY A 91 13.21 -3.07 -9.04
CA GLY A 91 13.43 -2.08 -10.09
C GLY A 91 12.46 -0.90 -10.00
N TYR A 92 11.20 -1.18 -9.72
CA TYR A 92 10.17 -0.17 -9.52
C TYR A 92 10.52 0.77 -8.35
N ALA A 93 10.96 0.21 -7.23
CA ALA A 93 11.39 0.99 -6.07
C ALA A 93 12.60 1.87 -6.40
N SER A 94 13.59 1.31 -7.11
CA SER A 94 14.79 2.04 -7.50
C SER A 94 14.46 3.23 -8.41
N GLU A 95 13.60 3.02 -9.39
CA GLU A 95 13.17 4.08 -10.30
C GLU A 95 12.45 5.23 -9.58
N ARG A 96 11.83 4.95 -8.45
CA ARG A 96 11.05 5.93 -7.69
C ARG A 96 11.72 6.40 -6.41
N ASN A 97 12.97 6.07 -6.24
CA ASN A 97 13.78 6.49 -5.08
C ASN A 97 13.18 6.05 -3.74
N VAL A 98 12.58 4.87 -3.71
CA VAL A 98 12.13 4.25 -2.46
C VAL A 98 13.34 3.68 -1.74
N ALA A 99 13.47 3.96 -0.45
CA ALA A 99 14.55 3.46 0.39
C ALA A 99 14.20 2.06 0.92
N LEU A 100 14.40 1.02 0.12
CA LEU A 100 14.16 -0.37 0.57
C LEU A 100 15.10 -0.76 1.70
N GLU A 101 16.34 -0.26 1.68
CA GLU A 101 17.36 -0.56 2.68
C GLU A 101 17.00 -0.02 4.07
N ALA A 102 16.05 0.89 4.16
CA ALA A 102 15.57 1.39 5.46
C ALA A 102 14.84 0.33 6.28
N GLY A 103 14.37 -0.74 5.63
CA GLY A 103 13.71 -1.86 6.30
C GLY A 103 12.27 -1.63 6.70
N ASN A 104 11.71 -0.45 6.44
CA ASN A 104 10.34 -0.09 6.79
C ASN A 104 9.37 -0.09 5.61
N TRP A 105 9.83 -0.50 4.42
CA TRP A 105 9.03 -0.57 3.20
C TRP A 105 9.03 -2.00 2.70
N ARG A 106 7.85 -2.61 2.64
CA ARG A 106 7.68 -3.99 2.16
C ARG A 106 6.55 -4.04 1.15
N PHE A 107 6.89 -4.45 -0.07
CA PHE A 107 5.87 -4.75 -1.07
C PHE A 107 5.17 -6.05 -0.70
N LEU A 108 3.85 -6.00 -0.57
CA LEU A 108 3.07 -7.20 -0.33
C LEU A 108 2.57 -7.75 -1.66
N ARG A 109 2.84 -9.04 -1.88
CA ARG A 109 2.50 -9.71 -3.13
C ARG A 109 1.63 -10.93 -2.85
N PRO A 110 0.32 -10.85 -3.13
CA PRO A 110 -0.54 -12.04 -3.03
C PRO A 110 0.00 -13.18 -3.88
N ALA A 111 -0.21 -14.43 -3.44
CA ALA A 111 0.37 -15.60 -4.09
C ALA A 111 -0.24 -15.92 -5.45
N SER A 112 -1.42 -15.35 -5.75
CA SER A 112 -2.15 -15.62 -7.00
C SER A 112 -3.06 -14.45 -7.34
N THR A 113 -3.57 -14.45 -8.57
CA THR A 113 -4.59 -13.47 -9.01
C THR A 113 -5.85 -13.59 -8.16
N GLU A 114 -6.28 -14.82 -7.85
CA GLU A 114 -7.46 -15.05 -7.00
C GLU A 114 -7.25 -14.53 -5.59
N ARG A 115 -6.06 -14.70 -5.05
CA ARG A 115 -5.72 -14.17 -3.73
C ARG A 115 -5.70 -12.64 -3.73
N ALA A 116 -5.18 -12.01 -4.79
CA ALA A 116 -5.21 -10.57 -4.96
C ALA A 116 -6.64 -10.05 -4.97
N GLU A 117 -7.53 -10.69 -5.71
CA GLU A 117 -8.93 -10.33 -5.78
C GLU A 117 -9.61 -10.48 -4.41
N SER A 118 -9.39 -11.60 -3.74
CA SER A 118 -9.95 -11.84 -2.41
C SER A 118 -9.50 -10.79 -1.40
N VAL A 119 -8.23 -10.45 -1.37
CA VAL A 119 -7.69 -9.50 -0.38
C VAL A 119 -8.01 -8.06 -0.76
N VAL A 120 -7.67 -7.65 -1.97
CA VAL A 120 -7.75 -6.23 -2.37
C VAL A 120 -9.19 -5.81 -2.64
N ALA A 121 -9.93 -6.58 -3.45
CA ALA A 121 -11.29 -6.23 -3.80
C ALA A 121 -12.27 -6.59 -2.69
N ASP A 122 -12.24 -7.83 -2.21
CA ASP A 122 -13.26 -8.31 -1.28
C ASP A 122 -13.03 -7.85 0.16
N ARG A 123 -11.78 -7.89 0.63
CA ARG A 123 -11.46 -7.55 2.03
C ARG A 123 -11.20 -6.06 2.23
N PHE A 124 -10.53 -5.39 1.30
CA PHE A 124 -10.24 -3.95 1.39
C PHE A 124 -11.22 -3.07 0.63
N GLY A 125 -12.07 -3.64 -0.20
CA GLY A 125 -13.05 -2.87 -0.95
C GLY A 125 -12.47 -2.03 -2.08
N VAL A 126 -11.27 -2.39 -2.58
CA VAL A 126 -10.62 -1.70 -3.69
C VAL A 126 -10.91 -2.49 -4.96
N SER A 127 -11.81 -1.99 -5.78
CA SER A 127 -12.17 -2.65 -7.03
C SER A 127 -11.07 -2.50 -8.08
N PHE A 128 -10.83 -3.56 -8.84
CA PHE A 128 -9.93 -3.51 -9.99
C PHE A 128 -10.41 -4.48 -11.05
N GLU A 129 -10.20 -4.13 -12.31
CA GLU A 129 -10.62 -4.94 -13.44
C GLU A 129 -9.57 -4.89 -14.54
N ARG A 130 -9.21 -6.08 -15.05
CA ARG A 130 -8.24 -6.21 -16.14
C ARG A 130 -8.86 -5.72 -17.45
N THR A 131 -8.08 -4.96 -18.22
CA THR A 131 -8.46 -4.47 -19.54
C THR A 131 -7.37 -4.78 -20.56
N HIS A 132 -7.75 -4.83 -21.83
CA HIS A 132 -6.81 -5.01 -22.94
C HIS A 132 -6.98 -3.86 -23.93
N PRO A 133 -6.31 -2.71 -23.73
CA PRO A 133 -6.39 -1.61 -24.68
C PRO A 133 -5.86 -2.04 -26.05
N GLU A 134 -6.58 -1.66 -27.11
CA GLU A 134 -6.23 -2.07 -28.48
C GLU A 134 -4.85 -1.56 -28.91
N GLU A 135 -4.45 -0.39 -28.43
CA GLU A 135 -3.18 0.24 -28.77
C GLU A 135 -1.98 -0.29 -27.93
N MET A 136 -2.23 -1.27 -27.06
CA MET A 136 -1.19 -1.83 -26.19
C MET A 136 -1.01 -3.33 -26.39
N ASP A 137 0.24 -3.80 -26.31
CA ASP A 137 0.57 -5.22 -26.37
C ASP A 137 0.41 -5.94 -25.02
N ARG A 138 -0.05 -5.23 -24.01
CA ARG A 138 -0.18 -5.75 -22.65
C ARG A 138 -1.49 -5.38 -22.02
N TYR A 139 -1.91 -6.18 -21.04
CA TYR A 139 -3.10 -5.84 -20.27
C TYR A 139 -2.81 -4.72 -19.27
N MET A 140 -3.83 -3.96 -18.96
CA MET A 140 -3.84 -2.91 -17.95
C MET A 140 -4.97 -3.19 -16.95
N PHE A 141 -5.12 -2.34 -15.97
CA PHE A 141 -6.24 -2.40 -15.03
C PHE A 141 -6.92 -1.04 -14.91
N THR A 142 -8.24 -1.05 -14.78
CA THR A 142 -8.97 0.05 -14.15
C THR A 142 -9.13 -0.29 -12.68
N HIS A 143 -8.94 0.67 -11.80
CA HIS A 143 -9.02 0.41 -10.38
C HIS A 143 -9.37 1.66 -9.57
N ALA A 144 -9.95 1.43 -8.38
CA ALA A 144 -10.14 2.48 -7.40
C ALA A 144 -8.81 2.81 -6.71
N ALA A 145 -8.71 4.00 -6.15
CA ALA A 145 -7.54 4.44 -5.39
C ALA A 145 -7.88 4.54 -3.90
N MET A 146 -7.01 4.00 -3.06
CA MET A 146 -7.15 4.11 -1.61
C MET A 146 -5.78 3.99 -0.95
N THR A 147 -5.55 4.84 0.04
CA THR A 147 -4.42 4.68 0.97
C THR A 147 -5.00 4.60 2.38
N THR A 148 -4.58 3.62 3.15
CA THR A 148 -5.14 3.36 4.48
C THR A 148 -4.06 3.51 5.54
N LEU A 149 -4.36 4.28 6.59
CA LEU A 149 -3.51 4.43 7.76
C LEU A 149 -4.06 3.52 8.87
N VAL A 150 -3.21 2.63 9.35
CA VAL A 150 -3.53 1.66 10.40
C VAL A 150 -2.66 1.98 11.62
N ASN A 151 -3.22 1.94 12.82
CA ASN A 151 -2.45 2.17 14.04
C ASN A 151 -1.67 0.92 14.48
N GLY A 152 -0.84 1.06 15.51
CA GLY A 152 -0.01 -0.03 16.01
C GLY A 152 -0.78 -1.20 16.60
N ASP A 153 -2.05 -1.02 16.93
CA ASP A 153 -2.92 -2.08 17.42
C ASP A 153 -3.71 -2.78 16.31
N GLY A 154 -3.54 -2.34 15.08
CA GLY A 154 -4.18 -2.96 13.92
C GLY A 154 -5.57 -2.40 13.58
N TYR A 155 -5.89 -1.21 14.08
CA TYR A 155 -7.16 -0.54 13.77
C TYR A 155 -6.96 0.55 12.71
N ILE A 156 -7.95 0.68 11.82
CA ILE A 156 -7.93 1.67 10.76
C ILE A 156 -8.25 3.04 11.33
N GLU A 157 -7.34 3.98 11.12
CA GLU A 157 -7.48 5.36 11.57
C GLU A 157 -7.99 6.29 10.47
N ARG A 158 -7.55 6.08 9.22
CA ARG A 158 -7.97 6.89 8.06
C ARG A 158 -7.93 6.07 6.80
N SER A 159 -8.82 6.38 5.87
CA SER A 159 -8.78 5.87 4.51
C SER A 159 -8.89 7.06 3.55
N TYR A 160 -7.82 7.29 2.81
CA TYR A 160 -7.73 8.39 1.84
C TYR A 160 -8.15 7.85 0.48
N ARG A 161 -9.39 8.14 0.09
CA ARG A 161 -9.99 7.62 -1.16
C ARG A 161 -9.84 8.61 -2.30
N THR A 162 -8.62 9.01 -2.56
CA THR A 162 -8.27 9.95 -3.62
C THR A 162 -7.09 9.42 -4.42
N ARG A 163 -6.99 9.86 -5.67
CA ARG A 163 -5.88 9.53 -6.56
C ARG A 163 -4.59 10.22 -6.15
N SER A 164 -4.69 11.33 -5.41
CA SER A 164 -3.53 12.10 -5.00
C SER A 164 -3.69 12.55 -3.55
N PRO A 165 -3.53 11.63 -2.58
CA PRO A 165 -3.59 12.00 -1.18
C PRO A 165 -2.47 12.98 -0.83
N ASP A 166 -2.78 13.94 0.03
CA ASP A 166 -1.84 14.97 0.45
C ASP A 166 -0.84 14.37 1.45
N PRO A 167 0.47 14.33 1.11
CA PRO A 167 1.46 13.76 2.03
C PRO A 167 1.58 14.54 3.33
N GLU A 168 1.35 15.84 3.34
CA GLU A 168 1.38 16.65 4.58
C GLU A 168 0.24 16.24 5.52
N ARG A 169 -0.93 15.96 4.97
CA ARG A 169 -2.06 15.47 5.75
C ARG A 169 -1.78 14.10 6.35
N ILE A 170 -1.18 13.21 5.56
CA ILE A 170 -0.81 11.87 6.04
C ILE A 170 0.23 11.98 7.14
N VAL A 171 1.25 12.82 6.99
CA VAL A 171 2.27 13.05 8.02
C VAL A 171 1.63 13.54 9.33
N GLU A 172 0.69 14.48 9.25
CA GLU A 172 0.00 14.99 10.44
C GLU A 172 -0.86 13.92 11.11
N ASP A 173 -1.62 13.16 10.33
CA ASP A 173 -2.44 12.07 10.87
C ASP A 173 -1.55 10.98 11.48
N LEU A 174 -0.45 10.65 10.83
CA LEU A 174 0.54 9.68 11.33
C LEU A 174 1.18 10.16 12.64
N ARG A 175 1.47 11.44 12.76
CA ARG A 175 2.00 12.02 14.00
C ARG A 175 1.04 11.79 15.18
N ARG A 176 -0.23 12.01 14.96
CA ARG A 176 -1.26 11.78 15.99
C ARG A 176 -1.34 10.31 16.38
N VAL A 177 -1.28 9.43 15.42
CA VAL A 177 -1.35 7.98 15.66
C VAL A 177 -0.12 7.49 16.42
N ARG A 178 1.07 8.01 16.10
CA ARG A 178 2.30 7.64 16.80
C ARG A 178 2.35 8.12 18.25
N GLN A 179 1.63 9.18 18.57
CA GLN A 179 1.61 9.77 19.91
C GLN A 179 0.52 9.18 20.82
N ALA A 180 -0.38 8.40 20.23
CA ALA A 180 -1.47 7.81 20.98
C ALA A 180 -1.03 6.60 21.83
#